data_69495f03e0785c5cac3d40c05df0bf3f
#
_entry.id   69495f03e0785c5cac3d40c05df0bf3f
#
_cell.length_a   1.000
_cell.length_b   1.000
_cell.length_c   1.000
_cell.angle_alpha   90.00
_cell.angle_beta   90.00
_cell.angle_gamma   90.00
#
_symmetry.space_group_name_H-M   'P 1'
#
loop_
_entity.id
_entity.type
_entity.pdbx_description
1 polymer ?
#
loop_
_entity_poly.entity_id
_entity_poly.type
_entity_poly.pdbx_seq_one_letter_code
_entity_poly.pdbx_strand_id
1 'polypeptide(L)'
;MKNWKNMQMNNFLNTLGLASRARKIVTGETLINKIRSNGVYFVVIASDASDNSKKKITDKCTSYNVDYVIAGNISELSKAIGKNNRVAIGITDRGFAKNLKEKIGG
;
A
#
# COMPACT_ATOMS: atom_id res chain seq x y z
N MET A 1 -1.69 6.64 25.17
CA MET A 1 -1.94 7.61 24.25
C MET A 1 -1.22 7.46 23.01
N LYS A 2 0.04 7.56 22.97
CA LYS A 2 0.80 7.41 21.77
C LYS A 2 0.71 6.03 21.18
N ASN A 3 0.45 5.05 21.99
CA ASN A 3 0.52 3.66 21.58
C ASN A 3 -0.59 3.21 20.65
N TRP A 4 -1.75 3.86 20.68
CA TRP A 4 -2.83 3.40 19.83
C TRP A 4 -2.52 3.59 18.35
N LYS A 5 -1.82 4.68 18.00
CA LYS A 5 -1.40 4.88 16.61
C LYS A 5 -0.37 3.85 16.19
N ASN A 6 0.57 3.53 17.08
CA ASN A 6 1.57 2.51 16.80
C ASN A 6 0.93 1.15 16.63
N MET A 7 -0.06 0.84 17.45
CA MET A 7 -0.78 -0.42 17.35
C MET A 7 -1.54 -0.54 16.04
N GLN A 8 -2.19 0.55 15.61
CA GLN A 8 -2.90 0.54 14.34
C GLN A 8 -1.93 0.34 13.18
N MET A 9 -0.77 1.00 13.22
CA MET A 9 0.23 0.82 12.18
C MET A 9 0.78 -0.59 12.18
N ASN A 10 1.04 -1.18 13.36
CA ASN A 10 1.51 -2.56 13.43
C ASN A 10 0.48 -3.52 12.85
N ASN A 11 -0.79 -3.33 13.17
CA ASN A 11 -1.86 -4.17 12.61
C ASN A 11 -1.94 -4.02 11.10
N PHE A 12 -1.80 -2.79 10.62
CA PHE A 12 -1.80 -2.50 9.19
C PHE A 12 -0.65 -3.23 8.49
N LEU A 13 0.56 -3.11 9.04
CA LEU A 13 1.74 -3.76 8.47
C LEU A 13 1.62 -5.28 8.53
N ASN A 14 1.07 -5.83 9.61
CA ASN A 14 0.84 -7.27 9.71
C ASN A 14 -0.12 -7.74 8.63
N THR A 15 -1.17 -7.00 8.37
CA THR A 15 -2.14 -7.34 7.33
C THR A 15 -1.50 -7.27 5.94
N LEU A 16 -0.63 -6.28 5.71
CA LEU A 16 0.15 -6.22 4.47
C LEU A 16 1.00 -7.47 4.29
N GLY A 17 1.61 -7.93 5.36
CA GLY A 17 2.40 -9.16 5.33
C GLY A 17 1.57 -10.37 4.98
N LEU A 18 0.35 -10.45 5.51
CA LEU A 18 -0.57 -11.53 5.17
C LEU A 18 -0.97 -11.48 3.70
N ALA A 19 -1.26 -10.28 3.20
CA ALA A 19 -1.61 -10.10 1.79
C ALA A 19 -0.45 -10.53 0.89
N SER A 20 0.77 -10.21 1.30
CA SER A 20 1.96 -10.60 0.55
C SER A 20 2.10 -12.13 0.50
N ARG A 21 1.92 -12.79 1.63
CA ARG A 21 2.01 -14.25 1.69
C ARG A 21 0.90 -14.90 0.86
N ALA A 22 -0.25 -14.28 0.80
CA ALA A 22 -1.36 -14.78 -0.02
C ALA A 22 -1.20 -14.42 -1.50
N ARG A 23 -0.11 -13.73 -1.85
CA ARG A 23 0.19 -13.30 -3.22
C ARG A 23 -0.87 -12.36 -3.76
N LYS A 24 -1.35 -11.46 -2.92
CA LYS A 24 -2.39 -10.49 -3.26
C LYS A 24 -1.84 -9.07 -3.31
N ILE A 25 -0.55 -8.92 -3.59
CA ILE A 25 0.07 -7.61 -3.73
C ILE A 25 0.87 -7.53 -5.03
N VAL A 26 1.06 -6.30 -5.49
CA VAL A 26 1.95 -6.00 -6.63
C VAL A 26 2.77 -4.78 -6.28
N THR A 27 3.97 -4.68 -6.85
CA THR A 27 4.88 -3.55 -6.64
C THR A 27 5.55 -3.18 -7.96
N GLY A 28 6.24 -2.05 -7.99
CA GLY A 28 7.04 -1.64 -9.14
C GLY A 28 6.21 -1.41 -10.39
N GLU A 29 6.75 -1.78 -11.53
CA GLU A 29 6.07 -1.59 -12.81
C GLU A 29 4.79 -2.40 -12.91
N THR A 30 4.76 -3.56 -12.27
CA THR A 30 3.55 -4.37 -12.24
C THR A 30 2.42 -3.60 -11.57
N LEU A 31 2.74 -2.85 -10.50
CA LEU A 31 1.75 -2.02 -9.84
C LEU A 31 1.16 -0.99 -10.81
N ILE A 32 2.01 -0.27 -11.54
CA ILE A 32 1.56 0.73 -12.49
C ILE A 32 0.63 0.11 -13.54
N ASN A 33 1.04 -1.03 -14.08
CA ASN A 33 0.23 -1.73 -15.07
C ASN A 33 -1.11 -2.19 -14.51
N LYS A 34 -1.12 -2.67 -13.27
CA LYS A 34 -2.35 -3.11 -12.63
C LYS A 34 -3.28 -1.95 -12.31
N ILE A 35 -2.74 -0.77 -12.00
CA ILE A 35 -3.58 0.42 -11.81
C ILE A 35 -4.31 0.73 -13.12
N ARG A 36 -3.59 0.71 -14.23
CA ARG A 36 -4.16 0.99 -15.55
C ARG A 36 -5.24 -0.01 -15.94
N SER A 37 -5.07 -1.26 -15.56
CA SER A 37 -6.01 -2.32 -15.94
C SER A 37 -7.11 -2.56 -14.90
N ASN A 38 -7.19 -1.70 -13.88
CA ASN A 38 -8.13 -1.85 -12.77
C ASN A 38 -7.94 -3.16 -12.00
N GLY A 39 -6.70 -3.61 -11.92
CA GLY A 39 -6.36 -4.86 -11.23
C GLY A 39 -6.01 -4.69 -9.77
N VAL A 40 -6.04 -3.47 -9.25
CA VAL A 40 -5.79 -3.22 -7.82
C VAL A 40 -6.96 -2.46 -7.22
N TYR A 41 -7.17 -2.66 -5.93
CA TYR A 41 -8.29 -2.05 -5.19
C TYR A 41 -7.82 -1.04 -4.17
N PHE A 42 -6.54 -1.01 -3.86
CA PHE A 42 -6.00 -0.10 -2.87
C PHE A 42 -4.49 -0.01 -3.06
N VAL A 43 -3.94 1.17 -2.88
CA VAL A 43 -2.48 1.39 -3.02
C VAL A 43 -1.97 2.06 -1.76
N VAL A 44 -0.86 1.53 -1.23
CA VAL A 44 -0.18 2.08 -0.06
C VAL A 44 1.13 2.69 -0.54
N ILE A 45 1.36 3.96 -0.24
CA ILE A 45 2.54 4.69 -0.68
C ILE A 45 3.35 5.11 0.53
N ALA A 46 4.66 4.86 0.49
CA ALA A 46 5.55 5.22 1.59
C ALA A 46 5.63 6.74 1.74
N SER A 47 5.62 7.21 2.97
CA SER A 47 5.67 8.64 3.27
C SER A 47 6.99 9.28 2.86
N ASP A 48 8.06 8.51 2.84
CA ASP A 48 9.39 8.99 2.45
C ASP A 48 9.76 8.65 1.01
N ALA A 49 8.80 8.24 0.19
CA ALA A 49 9.03 8.10 -1.24
C ALA A 49 9.34 9.48 -1.83
N SER A 50 10.10 9.51 -2.93
CA SER A 50 10.42 10.78 -3.57
C SER A 50 9.16 11.49 -4.04
N ASP A 51 9.22 12.82 -4.15
CA ASP A 51 8.07 13.59 -4.63
C ASP A 51 7.63 13.15 -6.02
N ASN A 52 8.58 12.83 -6.88
CA ASN A 52 8.28 12.33 -8.22
C ASN A 52 7.52 11.02 -8.17
N SER A 53 7.96 10.08 -7.33
CA SER A 53 7.30 8.79 -7.20
C SER A 53 5.91 8.94 -6.62
N LYS A 54 5.75 9.74 -5.57
CA LYS A 54 4.44 10.00 -4.98
C LYS A 54 3.49 10.57 -6.00
N LYS A 55 3.93 11.62 -6.71
CA LYS A 55 3.09 12.28 -7.69
C LYS A 55 2.69 11.33 -8.80
N LYS A 56 3.64 10.57 -9.33
CA LYS A 56 3.38 9.61 -10.41
C LYS A 56 2.30 8.60 -10.01
N ILE A 57 2.45 8.03 -8.82
CA ILE A 57 1.54 6.98 -8.37
C ILE A 57 0.17 7.56 -7.99
N THR A 58 0.15 8.69 -7.27
CA THR A 58 -1.13 9.30 -6.89
C THR A 58 -1.89 9.79 -8.10
N ASP A 59 -1.20 10.34 -9.11
CA ASP A 59 -1.85 10.76 -10.35
C ASP A 59 -2.48 9.57 -11.06
N LYS A 60 -1.79 8.45 -11.12
CA LYS A 60 -2.33 7.23 -11.72
C LYS A 60 -3.55 6.74 -10.96
N CYS A 61 -3.46 6.70 -9.64
CA CYS A 61 -4.58 6.26 -8.81
C CYS A 61 -5.79 7.16 -9.03
N THR A 62 -5.58 8.47 -9.07
CA THR A 62 -6.66 9.42 -9.30
C THR A 62 -7.28 9.23 -10.67
N SER A 63 -6.45 9.06 -11.71
CA SER A 63 -6.93 8.88 -13.08
C SER A 63 -7.77 7.63 -13.26
N TYR A 64 -7.45 6.58 -12.53
CA TYR A 64 -8.14 5.28 -12.68
C TYR A 64 -9.06 4.96 -11.50
N ASN A 65 -9.34 5.95 -10.65
CA ASN A 65 -10.25 5.80 -9.51
C ASN A 65 -9.84 4.69 -8.55
N VAL A 66 -8.56 4.61 -8.24
CA VAL A 66 -8.03 3.66 -7.27
C VAL A 66 -7.78 4.39 -5.96
N ASP A 67 -8.31 3.85 -4.87
CA ASP A 67 -8.08 4.42 -3.54
C ASP A 67 -6.63 4.22 -3.14
N TYR A 68 -6.06 5.21 -2.44
CA TYR A 68 -4.69 5.09 -1.96
C TYR A 68 -4.54 5.78 -0.62
N VAL A 69 -3.44 5.48 0.06
CA VAL A 69 -3.07 6.13 1.31
C VAL A 69 -1.55 6.30 1.33
N ILE A 70 -1.10 7.38 1.97
CA ILE A 70 0.32 7.57 2.24
C ILE A 70 0.51 7.21 3.70
N ALA A 71 1.20 6.10 3.96
CA ALA A 71 1.34 5.56 5.31
C ALA A 71 2.61 4.72 5.43
N GLY A 72 3.25 4.81 6.58
CA GLY A 72 4.50 4.09 6.81
C GLY A 72 5.65 4.68 6.00
N ASN A 73 6.78 4.03 6.03
CA ASN A 73 7.94 4.45 5.24
C ASN A 73 8.45 3.28 4.41
N ILE A 74 9.42 3.55 3.53
CA ILE A 74 9.96 2.53 2.63
C ILE A 74 10.44 1.31 3.40
N SER A 75 11.16 1.54 4.49
CA SER A 75 11.72 0.46 5.30
C SER A 75 10.62 -0.41 5.91
N GLU A 76 9.62 0.22 6.53
CA GLU A 76 8.52 -0.50 7.18
C GLU A 76 7.70 -1.31 6.18
N LEU A 77 7.34 -0.68 5.07
CA LEU A 77 6.51 -1.33 4.05
C LEU A 77 7.27 -2.48 3.40
N SER A 78 8.52 -2.25 3.05
CA SER A 78 9.34 -3.28 2.42
C SER A 78 9.54 -4.48 3.33
N LYS A 79 9.82 -4.22 4.59
CA LYS A 79 10.01 -5.28 5.58
C LYS A 79 8.72 -6.09 5.76
N ALA A 80 7.59 -5.41 5.81
CA ALA A 80 6.30 -6.07 6.02
C ALA A 80 6.01 -7.09 4.93
N ILE A 81 6.42 -6.82 3.69
CA ILE A 81 6.15 -7.72 2.57
C ILE A 81 7.35 -8.58 2.20
N GLY A 82 8.43 -8.51 2.99
CA GLY A 82 9.62 -9.34 2.76
C GLY A 82 10.43 -8.95 1.54
N LYS A 83 10.44 -7.67 1.18
CA LYS A 83 11.18 -7.16 0.02
C LYS A 83 12.03 -5.96 0.42
N ASN A 84 12.77 -5.41 -0.54
CA ASN A 84 13.65 -4.27 -0.32
C ASN A 84 13.25 -3.10 -1.22
N ASN A 85 13.37 -1.89 -0.70
CA ASN A 85 13.21 -0.65 -1.48
C ASN A 85 11.91 -0.56 -2.26
N ARG A 86 10.80 -0.91 -1.62
CA ARG A 86 9.48 -0.76 -2.24
C ARG A 86 8.85 0.54 -1.76
N VAL A 87 8.55 1.44 -2.69
CA VAL A 87 7.97 2.74 -2.35
C VAL A 87 6.45 2.71 -2.35
N ALA A 88 5.85 1.71 -3.00
CA ALA A 88 4.40 1.58 -3.05
C ALA A 88 4.00 0.12 -3.23
N ILE A 89 2.85 -0.22 -2.70
CA ILE A 89 2.31 -1.58 -2.73
C ILE A 89 0.87 -1.50 -3.17
N GLY A 90 0.50 -2.27 -4.20
CA GLY A 90 -0.89 -2.38 -4.63
C GLY A 90 -1.51 -3.65 -4.11
N ILE A 91 -2.77 -3.57 -3.71
CA ILE A 91 -3.51 -4.71 -3.17
C ILE A 91 -4.48 -5.18 -4.24
N THR A 92 -4.35 -6.45 -4.63
CA THR A 92 -5.13 -7.02 -5.73
C THR A 92 -6.35 -7.82 -5.26
N ASP A 93 -6.63 -7.79 -3.98
CA ASP A 93 -7.74 -8.52 -3.38
C ASP A 93 -8.67 -7.57 -2.63
N ARG A 94 -9.97 -7.66 -2.90
CA ARG A 94 -10.95 -6.75 -2.27
C ARG A 94 -11.01 -6.91 -0.76
N GLY A 95 -10.93 -8.14 -0.27
CA GLY A 95 -11.00 -8.40 1.16
C GLY A 95 -9.86 -7.75 1.92
N PHE A 96 -8.64 -7.96 1.46
CA PHE A 96 -7.48 -7.34 2.06
C PHE A 96 -7.52 -5.81 1.93
N ALA A 97 -7.96 -5.31 0.78
CA ALA A 97 -8.07 -3.86 0.56
C ALA A 97 -9.02 -3.24 1.56
N LYS A 98 -10.20 -3.82 1.73
CA LYS A 98 -11.19 -3.33 2.68
C LYS A 98 -10.63 -3.34 4.10
N ASN A 99 -10.02 -4.44 4.48
CA ASN A 99 -9.45 -4.61 5.81
C ASN A 99 -8.38 -3.55 6.09
N LEU A 100 -7.50 -3.33 5.14
CA LEU A 100 -6.44 -2.33 5.28
C LEU A 100 -6.99 -0.92 5.37
N LYS A 101 -8.00 -0.59 4.56
CA LYS A 101 -8.63 0.73 4.62
C LYS A 101 -9.24 0.98 5.98
N GLU A 102 -9.88 -0.02 6.54
CA GLU A 102 -10.52 0.11 7.86
C GLU A 102 -9.50 0.36 8.95
N LYS A 103 -8.34 -0.26 8.84
CA LYS A 103 -7.29 -0.09 9.86
C LYS A 103 -6.63 1.28 9.82
N ILE A 104 -6.54 1.88 8.65
CA ILE A 104 -5.77 3.11 8.47
C ILE A 104 -6.66 4.35 8.32
N GLY A 105 -7.78 4.18 7.70
CA GLY A 105 -8.66 5.30 7.39
C GLY A 105 -9.71 5.57 8.42
N GLY A 106 -9.84 4.70 9.33
CA GLY A 106 -10.75 4.83 10.44
C GLY A 106 -12.19 4.91 10.06
#